data_57b6dbfd3a5ec3cd62ca56e405b8348e
#
_entry.id   57b6dbfd3a5ec3cd62ca56e405b8348e
#
_cell.length_a   1.000
_cell.length_b   1.000
_cell.length_c   1.000
_cell.angle_alpha   90.00
_cell.angle_beta   90.00
_cell.angle_gamma   90.00
#
_symmetry.space_group_name_H-M   'P 1'
#
loop_
_entity.id
_entity.type
_entity.pdbx_description
1 polymer ?
#
loop_
_entity_poly.entity_id
_entity_poly.type
_entity_poly.pdbx_seq_one_letter_code
_entity_poly.pdbx_strand_id
1 'polypeptide(L)'
;MRTWLSRLGLGLLLGTASTAALSAAEAVKATLVGHAILPAMSFMAPPVEAGPGFVVSGRFAAVANRRVEEIAAVEGKSFLDGRTTGIALPFVGQPVQGFSGIETLARDRFRVVIDNGFGSKGNSPDALLSFHEVTTDWESGRVRLTKSVFLHDPDKVIPFRIVNEFTRERYLTGADLDIESIQTVGDLHWIGDEFGPYLIAVDRTGKVVGFYETEIDGKVVRSPDHHAVGTPATPGPVRFEVRRSRGYEGVAASPDGRFLYAMLEGPIYIGDPPAVETVGGKEVLRILEFDVQARKWTGKIGSTPSRLPVTISAIST
;
A
#
# COMPACT_ATOMS: atom_id res chain seq x y z
N MET A 1 -3.22 -79.25 1.28
CA MET A 1 -3.29 -78.29 2.35
C MET A 1 -1.97 -77.56 2.46
N ARG A 2 -1.81 -76.38 1.86
CA ARG A 2 -0.62 -75.50 1.98
C ARG A 2 -1.07 -74.15 2.17
N THR A 3 -0.82 -73.60 3.33
CA THR A 3 -1.08 -72.23 3.76
C THR A 3 -0.05 -71.22 3.21
N TRP A 4 -0.46 -70.23 2.52
CA TRP A 4 0.37 -69.08 2.11
C TRP A 4 0.14 -67.91 3.06
N LEU A 5 1.18 -67.51 3.78
CA LEU A 5 1.25 -66.27 4.55
C LEU A 5 1.86 -65.20 3.68
N SER A 6 1.06 -64.18 3.30
CA SER A 6 1.52 -62.96 2.66
C SER A 6 1.96 -61.94 3.73
N ARG A 7 3.24 -61.57 3.70
CA ARG A 7 3.81 -60.48 4.50
C ARG A 7 3.53 -59.15 3.78
N LEU A 8 2.71 -58.28 4.36
CA LEU A 8 2.62 -56.89 4.00
C LEU A 8 3.78 -56.13 4.68
N GLY A 9 4.70 -55.60 3.87
CA GLY A 9 5.75 -54.68 4.30
C GLY A 9 5.18 -53.26 4.34
N LEU A 10 5.06 -52.67 5.53
CA LEU A 10 4.70 -51.28 5.74
C LEU A 10 5.95 -50.41 5.58
N GLY A 11 6.12 -49.79 4.41
CA GLY A 11 7.20 -48.85 4.14
C GLY A 11 6.87 -47.47 4.81
N LEU A 12 7.61 -47.16 5.87
CA LEU A 12 7.57 -45.85 6.53
C LEU A 12 8.39 -44.87 5.70
N LEU A 13 7.75 -44.03 4.93
CA LEU A 13 8.36 -42.86 4.27
C LEU A 13 8.58 -41.76 5.31
N LEU A 14 9.78 -41.68 5.86
CA LEU A 14 10.25 -40.55 6.64
C LEU A 14 10.50 -39.37 5.69
N GLY A 15 9.52 -38.49 5.56
CA GLY A 15 9.68 -37.17 4.94
C GLY A 15 10.57 -36.31 5.83
N THR A 16 11.80 -36.04 5.41
CA THR A 16 12.66 -35.02 6.03
C THR A 16 12.10 -33.66 5.73
N ALA A 17 11.35 -33.10 6.69
CA ALA A 17 11.01 -31.66 6.67
C ALA A 17 12.31 -30.88 6.82
N SER A 18 12.78 -30.25 5.73
CA SER A 18 13.88 -29.30 5.74
C SER A 18 13.40 -28.07 6.50
N THR A 19 13.73 -27.96 7.78
CA THR A 19 13.59 -26.70 8.53
C THR A 19 14.66 -25.76 8.01
N ALA A 20 14.29 -24.88 7.05
CA ALA A 20 15.12 -23.74 6.72
C ALA A 20 15.24 -22.88 7.99
N ALA A 21 16.42 -22.89 8.61
CA ALA A 21 16.73 -21.99 9.70
C ALA A 21 16.60 -20.56 9.17
N LEU A 22 15.67 -19.78 9.72
CA LEU A 22 15.60 -18.35 9.51
C LEU A 22 16.93 -17.77 10.00
N SER A 23 17.84 -17.47 9.07
CA SER A 23 19.05 -16.71 9.37
C SER A 23 18.65 -15.39 9.99
N ALA A 24 19.11 -15.08 11.19
CA ALA A 24 18.92 -13.77 11.77
C ALA A 24 19.51 -12.74 10.81
N ALA A 25 18.75 -11.70 10.48
CA ALA A 25 19.24 -10.63 9.63
C ALA A 25 20.51 -10.03 10.24
N GLU A 26 21.58 -9.97 9.44
CA GLU A 26 22.83 -9.38 9.86
C GLU A 26 22.63 -7.86 10.00
N ALA A 27 23.11 -7.29 11.11
CA ALA A 27 23.01 -5.86 11.35
C ALA A 27 23.88 -5.09 10.33
N VAL A 28 23.24 -4.34 9.45
CA VAL A 28 23.93 -3.51 8.46
C VAL A 28 24.27 -2.16 9.10
N LYS A 29 25.56 -1.81 9.08
CA LYS A 29 26.01 -0.48 9.51
C LYS A 29 25.72 0.54 8.41
N ALA A 30 24.80 1.48 8.68
CA ALA A 30 24.45 2.55 7.75
C ALA A 30 25.01 3.89 8.25
N THR A 31 25.42 4.76 7.31
CA THR A 31 25.85 6.13 7.59
C THR A 31 25.01 7.08 6.75
N LEU A 32 24.41 8.10 7.38
CA LEU A 32 23.69 9.16 6.68
C LEU A 32 24.70 10.02 5.89
N VAL A 33 24.58 10.05 4.57
CA VAL A 33 25.47 10.80 3.66
C VAL A 33 24.82 12.00 3.01
N GLY A 34 23.51 12.15 3.13
CA GLY A 34 22.74 13.28 2.58
C GLY A 34 21.33 13.32 3.13
N HIS A 35 20.76 14.51 3.15
CA HIS A 35 19.39 14.75 3.60
C HIS A 35 18.77 15.85 2.74
N ALA A 36 17.56 15.62 2.23
CA ALA A 36 16.81 16.61 1.44
C ALA A 36 15.33 16.59 1.82
N ILE A 37 14.70 17.75 1.83
CA ILE A 37 13.31 17.93 2.29
C ILE A 37 12.48 18.58 1.19
N LEU A 38 11.28 18.03 0.95
CA LEU A 38 10.17 18.73 0.33
C LEU A 38 9.35 19.40 1.44
N PRO A 39 9.10 20.72 1.38
CA PRO A 39 8.29 21.38 2.41
C PRO A 39 6.89 20.77 2.51
N ALA A 40 6.36 20.64 3.74
CA ALA A 40 5.01 20.11 3.97
C ALA A 40 3.91 20.94 3.28
N MET A 41 4.13 22.26 3.11
CA MET A 41 3.24 23.15 2.36
C MET A 41 3.51 23.10 0.84
N SER A 42 3.61 21.90 0.28
CA SER A 42 3.76 21.67 -1.16
C SER A 42 2.40 21.26 -1.72
N PHE A 43 1.86 22.07 -2.60
CA PHE A 43 0.54 21.86 -3.22
C PHE A 43 0.65 21.96 -4.73
N MET A 44 -0.26 21.27 -5.42
CA MET A 44 -0.39 21.32 -6.87
C MET A 44 -1.84 21.52 -7.30
N ALA A 45 -2.03 22.07 -8.49
CA ALA A 45 -3.35 22.15 -9.07
C ALA A 45 -3.84 20.76 -9.49
N PRO A 46 -5.12 20.42 -9.26
CA PRO A 46 -5.69 19.20 -9.82
C PRO A 46 -5.81 19.30 -11.34
N PRO A 47 -5.92 18.16 -12.06
CA PRO A 47 -6.32 18.15 -13.45
C PRO A 47 -7.67 18.84 -13.63
N VAL A 48 -7.84 19.62 -14.71
CA VAL A 48 -9.11 20.32 -14.99
C VAL A 48 -10.26 19.32 -15.14
N GLU A 49 -9.98 18.18 -15.72
CA GLU A 49 -10.93 17.09 -15.98
C GLU A 49 -11.41 16.39 -14.70
N ALA A 50 -10.68 16.52 -13.59
CA ALA A 50 -11.13 16.03 -12.29
C ALA A 50 -12.35 16.80 -11.78
N GLY A 51 -12.51 18.03 -12.24
CA GLY A 51 -13.63 18.89 -11.90
C GLY A 51 -13.38 19.84 -10.73
N PRO A 52 -14.25 20.84 -10.53
CA PRO A 52 -14.04 21.91 -9.58
C PRO A 52 -14.05 21.46 -8.12
N GLY A 53 -14.60 20.29 -7.83
CA GLY A 53 -14.62 19.72 -6.49
C GLY A 53 -13.23 19.42 -5.92
N PHE A 54 -12.20 19.30 -6.75
CA PHE A 54 -10.84 18.98 -6.35
C PHE A 54 -9.88 20.17 -6.28
N VAL A 55 -10.36 21.38 -6.58
CA VAL A 55 -9.57 22.62 -6.42
C VAL A 55 -9.18 22.87 -4.96
N VAL A 56 -10.00 22.38 -4.04
CA VAL A 56 -9.77 22.45 -2.59
C VAL A 56 -9.80 21.04 -2.03
N SER A 57 -8.86 20.72 -1.15
CA SER A 57 -8.78 19.40 -0.48
C SER A 57 -8.71 19.53 1.04
N GLY A 58 -8.99 18.42 1.75
CA GLY A 58 -9.01 18.37 3.20
C GLY A 58 -10.33 18.84 3.84
N ARG A 59 -11.40 19.02 3.08
CA ARG A 59 -12.72 19.42 3.62
C ARG A 59 -13.29 18.40 4.60
N PHE A 60 -12.98 17.14 4.42
CA PHE A 60 -13.52 16.04 5.22
C PHE A 60 -12.60 15.67 6.39
N ALA A 61 -11.33 16.07 6.34
CA ALA A 61 -10.36 15.84 7.38
C ALA A 61 -10.35 16.89 8.50
N ALA A 62 -10.90 18.06 8.23
CA ALA A 62 -10.85 19.19 9.15
C ALA A 62 -11.62 18.95 10.46
N VAL A 63 -12.80 18.35 10.39
CA VAL A 63 -13.61 17.98 11.56
C VAL A 63 -14.27 16.64 11.33
N ALA A 64 -14.10 15.69 12.22
CA ALA A 64 -14.67 14.35 12.12
C ALA A 64 -16.16 14.37 11.79
N ASN A 65 -16.55 13.59 10.76
CA ASN A 65 -17.94 13.45 10.29
C ASN A 65 -18.62 14.75 9.82
N ARG A 66 -17.86 15.81 9.55
CA ARG A 66 -18.39 17.09 9.05
C ARG A 66 -17.52 17.64 7.94
N ARG A 67 -18.15 17.96 6.82
CA ARG A 67 -17.52 18.68 5.72
C ARG A 67 -17.38 20.17 6.07
N VAL A 68 -16.19 20.74 5.85
CA VAL A 68 -15.85 22.15 6.08
C VAL A 68 -15.52 22.79 4.73
N GLU A 69 -16.20 23.88 4.38
CA GLU A 69 -16.01 24.57 3.09
C GLU A 69 -15.10 25.80 3.19
N GLU A 70 -15.09 26.45 4.35
CA GLU A 70 -14.28 27.64 4.56
C GLU A 70 -12.80 27.30 4.59
N ILE A 71 -12.02 27.91 3.70
CA ILE A 71 -10.58 27.70 3.59
C ILE A 71 -9.88 28.10 4.88
N ALA A 72 -8.96 27.25 5.34
CA ALA A 72 -8.16 27.43 6.55
C ALA A 72 -8.99 27.64 7.84
N ALA A 73 -10.22 27.12 7.87
CA ALA A 73 -11.10 27.26 9.03
C ALA A 73 -10.67 26.43 10.24
N VAL A 74 -9.87 25.37 10.04
CA VAL A 74 -9.43 24.46 11.10
C VAL A 74 -7.92 24.35 11.10
N GLU A 75 -7.32 24.84 12.17
CA GLU A 75 -5.87 24.76 12.36
C GLU A 75 -5.40 23.30 12.52
N GLY A 76 -4.41 22.91 11.72
CA GLY A 76 -3.82 21.57 11.79
C GLY A 76 -2.93 21.43 13.03
N LYS A 77 -3.09 20.31 13.71
CA LYS A 77 -2.29 19.96 14.90
C LYS A 77 -1.49 18.70 14.65
N SER A 78 -0.27 18.69 15.14
CA SER A 78 0.58 17.49 15.14
C SER A 78 -0.10 16.38 15.95
N PHE A 79 -0.16 15.20 15.37
CA PHE A 79 -0.67 14.01 16.04
C PHE A 79 0.22 13.57 17.22
N LEU A 80 1.52 13.86 17.15
CA LEU A 80 2.49 13.41 18.14
C LEU A 80 2.44 14.22 19.44
N ASP A 81 2.27 15.55 19.35
CA ASP A 81 2.43 16.45 20.49
C ASP A 81 1.35 17.55 20.59
N GLY A 82 0.37 17.53 19.68
CA GLY A 82 -0.73 18.49 19.64
C GLY A 82 -0.34 19.93 19.25
N ARG A 83 0.92 20.17 18.88
CA ARG A 83 1.37 21.51 18.45
C ARG A 83 0.75 21.88 17.11
N THR A 84 0.54 23.17 16.91
CA THR A 84 0.13 23.74 15.62
C THR A 84 1.18 23.43 14.55
N THR A 85 0.73 22.88 13.42
CA THR A 85 1.59 22.53 12.27
C THR A 85 1.86 23.71 11.35
N GLY A 86 1.09 24.80 11.46
CA GLY A 86 1.09 25.93 10.53
C GLY A 86 0.31 25.65 9.23
N ILE A 87 -0.28 24.48 9.08
CA ILE A 87 -1.16 24.10 7.97
C ILE A 87 -2.59 24.09 8.49
N ALA A 88 -3.48 24.85 7.86
CA ALA A 88 -4.88 24.86 8.22
C ALA A 88 -5.72 24.22 7.10
N LEU A 89 -6.75 23.48 7.48
CA LEU A 89 -7.67 22.75 6.61
C LEU A 89 -9.00 23.47 6.45
N PRO A 90 -9.68 23.31 5.31
CA PRO A 90 -9.18 22.83 4.04
C PRO A 90 -8.26 23.85 3.36
N PHE A 91 -7.50 23.42 2.35
CA PHE A 91 -6.59 24.29 1.61
C PHE A 91 -6.82 24.22 0.10
N VAL A 92 -6.35 25.24 -0.63
CA VAL A 92 -6.40 25.26 -2.10
C VAL A 92 -5.31 24.39 -2.67
N GLY A 93 -5.66 23.50 -3.60
CA GLY A 93 -4.78 22.54 -4.27
C GLY A 93 -4.85 21.14 -3.69
N GLN A 94 -4.05 20.27 -4.29
CA GLN A 94 -3.85 18.89 -3.85
C GLN A 94 -2.51 18.80 -3.11
N PRO A 95 -2.44 18.15 -1.94
CA PRO A 95 -1.19 18.07 -1.18
C PRO A 95 -0.18 17.16 -1.88
N VAL A 96 1.10 17.52 -1.77
CA VAL A 96 2.23 16.68 -2.17
C VAL A 96 3.05 16.38 -0.93
N GLN A 97 2.65 15.34 -0.24
CA GLN A 97 3.25 14.90 1.04
C GLN A 97 2.91 13.43 1.29
N GLY A 98 3.48 12.82 2.33
CA GLY A 98 3.23 11.42 2.65
C GLY A 98 3.81 10.51 1.56
N PHE A 99 5.12 10.60 1.33
CA PHE A 99 5.78 9.66 0.40
C PHE A 99 5.89 8.29 1.05
N SER A 100 4.97 7.41 0.72
CA SER A 100 4.90 6.05 1.25
C SER A 100 5.70 5.06 0.42
N GLY A 101 5.74 5.22 -0.91
CA GLY A 101 6.55 4.39 -1.80
C GLY A 101 7.59 5.19 -2.57
N ILE A 102 8.79 4.60 -2.75
CA ILE A 102 9.89 5.21 -3.47
C ILE A 102 10.57 4.21 -4.41
N GLU A 103 10.78 4.62 -5.65
CA GLU A 103 11.54 3.90 -6.68
C GLU A 103 12.70 4.76 -7.16
N THR A 104 13.91 4.21 -7.18
CA THR A 104 15.11 4.91 -7.67
C THR A 104 15.15 4.87 -9.19
N LEU A 105 15.10 6.03 -9.84
CA LEU A 105 15.21 6.18 -11.29
C LEU A 105 16.66 6.49 -11.74
N ALA A 106 17.40 7.23 -10.90
CA ALA A 106 18.81 7.57 -11.08
C ALA A 106 19.37 8.00 -9.71
N ARG A 107 20.67 8.34 -9.65
CA ARG A 107 21.34 8.73 -8.40
C ARG A 107 20.58 9.79 -7.58
N ASP A 108 20.03 10.81 -8.25
CA ASP A 108 19.38 11.96 -7.60
C ASP A 108 17.93 12.11 -8.06
N ARG A 109 17.36 11.09 -8.69
CA ARG A 109 15.99 11.11 -9.21
C ARG A 109 15.21 9.90 -8.77
N PHE A 110 14.03 10.15 -8.24
CA PHE A 110 13.17 9.13 -7.67
C PHE A 110 11.74 9.28 -8.19
N ARG A 111 11.02 8.17 -8.24
CA ARG A 111 9.57 8.17 -8.33
C ARG A 111 9.02 7.87 -6.96
N VAL A 112 8.03 8.66 -6.56
CA VAL A 112 7.40 8.55 -5.24
C VAL A 112 5.89 8.49 -5.41
N VAL A 113 5.22 7.73 -4.57
CA VAL A 113 3.78 7.69 -4.47
C VAL A 113 3.36 8.34 -3.16
N ILE A 114 2.26 9.08 -3.17
CA ILE A 114 1.63 9.60 -1.95
C ILE A 114 0.54 8.64 -1.50
N ASP A 115 0.31 8.55 -0.19
CA ASP A 115 -0.74 7.75 0.42
C ASP A 115 -2.17 8.25 0.10
N ASN A 116 -3.15 7.89 0.92
CA ASN A 116 -4.53 8.37 0.76
C ASN A 116 -4.73 9.86 1.04
N GLY A 117 -3.74 10.57 1.54
CA GLY A 117 -3.70 12.01 1.77
C GLY A 117 -4.17 12.48 3.14
N PHE A 118 -5.19 11.89 3.76
CA PHE A 118 -5.73 12.34 5.06
C PHE A 118 -6.00 11.19 6.04
N GLY A 119 -5.33 10.05 5.89
CA GLY A 119 -5.21 8.96 6.84
C GLY A 119 -6.42 8.03 6.95
N SER A 120 -7.52 8.25 6.23
CA SER A 120 -8.65 7.33 6.17
C SER A 120 -9.56 7.58 4.98
N LYS A 121 -10.31 6.57 4.54
CA LYS A 121 -11.35 6.69 3.49
C LYS A 121 -12.30 7.86 3.71
N GLY A 122 -12.78 8.02 4.93
CA GLY A 122 -13.77 9.05 5.27
C GLY A 122 -13.22 10.47 5.20
N ASN A 123 -11.91 10.63 5.38
CA ASN A 123 -11.23 11.92 5.37
C ASN A 123 -10.73 12.35 4.00
N SER A 124 -10.61 11.43 3.06
CA SER A 124 -9.84 11.59 1.83
C SER A 124 -10.64 11.58 0.51
N PRO A 125 -11.97 11.86 0.48
CA PRO A 125 -12.72 11.85 -0.78
C PRO A 125 -12.38 13.03 -1.71
N ASP A 126 -11.67 14.04 -1.24
CA ASP A 126 -11.19 15.18 -2.03
C ASP A 126 -9.66 15.25 -2.16
N ALA A 127 -8.96 14.20 -1.76
CA ALA A 127 -7.54 13.98 -2.01
C ALA A 127 -7.36 13.10 -3.25
N LEU A 128 -6.81 13.64 -4.33
CA LEU A 128 -6.54 12.88 -5.56
C LEU A 128 -5.27 12.05 -5.39
N LEU A 129 -5.33 10.78 -5.75
CA LEU A 129 -4.18 9.89 -5.75
C LEU A 129 -3.24 10.20 -6.90
N SER A 130 -1.94 10.20 -6.63
CA SER A 130 -0.92 10.52 -7.62
C SER A 130 0.43 9.91 -7.29
N PHE A 131 1.29 9.83 -8.31
CA PHE A 131 2.71 9.63 -8.12
C PHE A 131 3.50 10.77 -8.76
N HIS A 132 4.72 10.97 -8.28
CA HIS A 132 5.57 12.07 -8.72
C HIS A 132 6.96 11.57 -9.09
N GLU A 133 7.62 12.26 -10.03
CA GLU A 133 9.06 12.18 -10.18
C GLU A 133 9.67 13.39 -9.47
N VAL A 134 10.67 13.11 -8.64
CA VAL A 134 11.38 14.13 -7.86
C VAL A 134 12.87 14.06 -8.15
N THR A 135 13.52 15.21 -8.05
CA THR A 135 14.99 15.31 -8.08
C THR A 135 15.45 15.89 -6.75
N THR A 136 16.46 15.25 -6.17
CA THR A 136 17.10 15.72 -4.93
C THR A 136 18.37 16.49 -5.25
N ASP A 137 18.53 17.62 -4.60
CA ASP A 137 19.78 18.36 -4.52
C ASP A 137 20.34 18.13 -3.11
N TRP A 138 21.31 17.23 -3.02
CA TRP A 138 21.93 16.83 -1.75
C TRP A 138 22.79 17.94 -1.13
N GLU A 139 23.29 18.87 -1.94
CA GLU A 139 24.10 19.99 -1.46
C GLU A 139 23.23 21.05 -0.77
N SER A 140 22.13 21.44 -1.41
CA SER A 140 21.18 22.41 -0.85
C SER A 140 20.14 21.79 0.09
N GLY A 141 20.06 20.46 0.14
CA GLY A 141 19.07 19.73 0.94
C GLY A 141 17.63 19.89 0.43
N ARG A 142 17.42 20.12 -0.87
CA ARG A 142 16.10 20.40 -1.45
C ARG A 142 15.62 19.27 -2.36
N VAL A 143 14.31 19.05 -2.32
CA VAL A 143 13.60 18.18 -3.28
C VAL A 143 12.78 19.05 -4.23
N ARG A 144 12.80 18.72 -5.52
CA ARG A 144 12.01 19.38 -6.56
C ARG A 144 11.13 18.37 -7.26
N LEU A 145 9.85 18.70 -7.43
CA LEU A 145 8.92 17.97 -8.29
C LEU A 145 9.27 18.26 -9.76
N THR A 146 9.49 17.20 -10.54
CA THR A 146 9.77 17.30 -11.96
C THR A 146 8.64 16.81 -12.84
N LYS A 147 7.82 15.89 -12.31
CA LYS A 147 6.61 15.37 -12.96
C LYS A 147 5.59 14.96 -11.91
N SER A 148 4.32 15.14 -12.23
CA SER A 148 3.20 14.67 -11.42
C SER A 148 2.18 13.98 -12.30
N VAL A 149 1.67 12.85 -11.86
CA VAL A 149 0.70 12.02 -12.59
C VAL A 149 -0.40 11.62 -11.62
N PHE A 150 -1.62 12.03 -11.94
CA PHE A 150 -2.81 11.63 -11.18
C PHE A 150 -3.37 10.32 -11.70
N LEU A 151 -3.84 9.45 -10.79
CA LEU A 151 -4.42 8.17 -11.13
C LEU A 151 -5.85 8.32 -11.59
N HIS A 152 -6.25 7.63 -12.65
CA HIS A 152 -7.60 7.68 -13.20
C HIS A 152 -8.01 6.36 -13.86
N ASP A 153 -9.32 6.10 -13.92
CA ASP A 153 -9.88 4.84 -14.41
C ASP A 153 -11.02 5.06 -15.43
N PRO A 154 -10.77 5.70 -16.58
CA PRO A 154 -11.81 6.01 -17.57
C PRO A 154 -12.43 4.74 -18.21
N ASP A 155 -11.69 3.63 -18.22
CA ASP A 155 -12.13 2.36 -18.81
C ASP A 155 -12.90 1.48 -17.82
N LYS A 156 -13.10 1.93 -16.57
CA LYS A 156 -13.80 1.19 -15.50
C LYS A 156 -13.21 -0.18 -15.23
N VAL A 157 -11.88 -0.25 -15.15
CA VAL A 157 -11.13 -1.47 -14.80
C VAL A 157 -11.33 -1.83 -13.33
N ILE A 158 -11.46 -0.82 -12.46
CA ILE A 158 -11.81 -1.01 -11.04
C ILE A 158 -13.26 -1.45 -10.94
N PRO A 159 -13.55 -2.63 -10.35
CA PRO A 159 -14.86 -3.29 -10.42
C PRO A 159 -15.89 -2.74 -9.43
N PHE A 160 -15.56 -1.70 -8.68
CA PHE A 160 -16.45 -1.11 -7.68
C PHE A 160 -16.65 0.39 -7.90
N ARG A 161 -17.61 0.95 -7.18
CA ARG A 161 -17.94 2.36 -7.22
C ARG A 161 -16.82 3.18 -6.57
N ILE A 162 -16.34 4.19 -7.28
CA ILE A 162 -15.37 5.17 -6.79
C ILE A 162 -16.04 6.51 -6.51
N VAL A 163 -15.33 7.41 -5.78
CA VAL A 163 -15.85 8.75 -5.45
C VAL A 163 -16.23 9.53 -6.71
N ASN A 164 -15.35 9.52 -7.70
CA ASN A 164 -15.52 10.27 -8.95
C ASN A 164 -16.21 9.48 -10.06
N GLU A 165 -17.17 8.62 -9.71
CA GLU A 165 -17.83 7.62 -10.57
C GLU A 165 -18.48 8.21 -11.81
N PHE A 166 -19.05 9.42 -11.74
CA PHE A 166 -19.85 10.02 -12.78
C PHE A 166 -19.08 10.95 -13.71
N THR A 167 -17.75 11.09 -13.51
CA THR A 167 -16.91 11.83 -14.45
C THR A 167 -16.38 10.93 -15.53
N ARG A 168 -15.99 11.51 -16.67
CA ARG A 168 -15.41 10.77 -17.79
C ARG A 168 -14.08 10.12 -17.42
N GLU A 169 -13.21 10.87 -16.78
CA GLU A 169 -11.83 10.46 -16.46
C GLU A 169 -11.75 9.61 -15.20
N ARG A 170 -12.75 9.67 -14.31
CA ARG A 170 -12.80 8.87 -13.08
C ARG A 170 -11.50 8.92 -12.29
N TYR A 171 -11.02 10.13 -11.96
CA TYR A 171 -9.85 10.29 -11.12
C TYR A 171 -10.06 9.65 -9.74
N LEU A 172 -9.04 8.91 -9.29
CA LEU A 172 -9.07 8.18 -8.04
C LEU A 172 -8.71 9.08 -6.87
N THR A 173 -9.31 8.79 -5.72
CA THR A 173 -9.11 9.53 -4.47
C THR A 173 -8.63 8.62 -3.36
N GLY A 174 -8.13 9.20 -2.27
CA GLY A 174 -7.77 8.47 -1.06
C GLY A 174 -8.96 7.84 -0.33
N ALA A 175 -10.21 8.09 -0.75
CA ALA A 175 -11.36 7.33 -0.31
C ALA A 175 -11.59 6.06 -1.14
N ASP A 176 -10.97 5.93 -2.30
CA ASP A 176 -11.06 4.75 -3.16
C ASP A 176 -9.97 3.73 -2.82
N LEU A 177 -8.73 4.20 -2.67
CA LEU A 177 -7.53 3.39 -2.45
C LEU A 177 -6.59 4.08 -1.44
N ASP A 178 -5.72 3.29 -0.84
CA ASP A 178 -4.61 3.72 0.03
C ASP A 178 -3.30 3.16 -0.54
N ILE A 179 -2.63 3.96 -1.36
CA ILE A 179 -1.50 3.49 -2.16
C ILE A 179 -0.18 3.72 -1.44
N GLU A 180 0.57 2.62 -1.19
CA GLU A 180 1.75 2.63 -0.31
C GLU A 180 3.06 2.30 -1.03
N SER A 181 2.99 1.74 -2.23
CA SER A 181 4.18 1.33 -2.97
C SER A 181 4.02 1.50 -4.48
N ILE A 182 5.14 1.70 -5.17
CA ILE A 182 5.20 1.78 -6.63
C ILE A 182 6.44 1.08 -7.16
N GLN A 183 6.27 0.26 -8.20
CA GLN A 183 7.36 -0.43 -8.88
C GLN A 183 7.12 -0.44 -10.38
N THR A 184 8.12 -0.08 -11.18
CA THR A 184 8.00 -0.09 -12.63
C THR A 184 8.49 -1.41 -13.21
N VAL A 185 7.65 -2.03 -14.07
CA VAL A 185 8.03 -3.17 -14.90
C VAL A 185 7.57 -2.93 -16.33
N GLY A 186 8.52 -2.82 -17.24
CA GLY A 186 8.24 -2.46 -18.62
C GLY A 186 7.65 -1.05 -18.76
N ASP A 187 6.46 -0.97 -19.35
CA ASP A 187 5.74 0.30 -19.55
C ASP A 187 4.68 0.58 -18.48
N LEU A 188 4.58 -0.29 -17.47
CA LEU A 188 3.56 -0.19 -16.43
C LEU A 188 4.19 0.13 -15.07
N HIS A 189 3.45 0.89 -14.28
CA HIS A 189 3.72 1.09 -12.87
C HIS A 189 2.75 0.20 -12.08
N TRP A 190 3.28 -0.58 -11.16
CA TRP A 190 2.55 -1.47 -10.28
C TRP A 190 2.50 -0.86 -8.89
N ILE A 191 1.32 -0.77 -8.34
CA ILE A 191 1.01 -0.04 -7.12
C ILE A 191 0.35 -1.01 -6.14
N GLY A 192 0.86 -1.06 -4.91
CA GLY A 192 0.25 -1.78 -3.80
C GLY A 192 -0.71 -0.88 -3.04
N ASP A 193 -1.85 -1.44 -2.66
CA ASP A 193 -2.92 -0.78 -1.92
C ASP A 193 -3.18 -1.45 -0.58
N GLU A 194 -3.45 -0.67 0.45
CA GLU A 194 -3.75 -1.15 1.80
C GLU A 194 -5.22 -1.47 2.04
N PHE A 195 -6.14 -0.79 1.35
CA PHE A 195 -7.57 -0.94 1.64
C PHE A 195 -8.12 -2.29 1.23
N GLY A 196 -7.64 -2.88 0.11
CA GLY A 196 -8.12 -4.16 -0.34
C GLY A 196 -7.70 -5.35 0.53
N PRO A 197 -6.45 -5.78 0.51
CA PRO A 197 -5.33 -5.27 -0.29
C PRO A 197 -5.46 -5.59 -1.79
N TYR A 198 -5.05 -4.64 -2.63
CA TYR A 198 -5.07 -4.77 -4.10
C TYR A 198 -3.68 -4.55 -4.70
N LEU A 199 -3.42 -5.20 -5.85
CA LEU A 199 -2.32 -4.85 -6.72
C LEU A 199 -2.89 -4.19 -7.97
N ILE A 200 -2.41 -2.99 -8.32
CA ILE A 200 -2.98 -2.17 -9.39
C ILE A 200 -1.89 -1.89 -10.42
N ALA A 201 -2.20 -2.05 -11.70
CA ALA A 201 -1.33 -1.65 -12.79
C ALA A 201 -1.85 -0.38 -13.45
N VAL A 202 -0.97 0.61 -13.61
CA VAL A 202 -1.27 1.85 -14.32
C VAL A 202 -0.25 2.08 -15.42
N ASP A 203 -0.65 2.76 -16.47
CA ASP A 203 0.27 3.19 -17.51
C ASP A 203 1.03 4.48 -17.11
N ARG A 204 1.89 4.98 -18.01
CA ARG A 204 2.72 6.17 -17.78
C ARG A 204 1.92 7.47 -17.62
N THR A 205 0.63 7.45 -17.96
CA THR A 205 -0.31 8.58 -17.81
C THR A 205 -1.11 8.51 -16.51
N GLY A 206 -0.97 7.42 -15.74
CA GLY A 206 -1.74 7.16 -14.52
C GLY A 206 -3.06 6.45 -14.76
N LYS A 207 -3.33 6.04 -16.02
CA LYS A 207 -4.54 5.30 -16.34
C LYS A 207 -4.46 3.86 -15.83
N VAL A 208 -5.47 3.42 -15.08
CA VAL A 208 -5.59 2.03 -14.62
C VAL A 208 -5.77 1.11 -15.81
N VAL A 209 -4.94 0.07 -15.90
CA VAL A 209 -4.96 -0.97 -16.94
C VAL A 209 -5.05 -2.38 -16.35
N GLY A 210 -5.01 -2.51 -15.04
CA GLY A 210 -5.18 -3.78 -14.33
C GLY A 210 -5.51 -3.56 -12.87
N PHE A 211 -6.35 -4.44 -12.33
CA PHE A 211 -6.77 -4.45 -10.94
C PHE A 211 -6.84 -5.91 -10.47
N TYR A 212 -6.16 -6.23 -9.38
CA TYR A 212 -6.01 -7.60 -8.90
C TYR A 212 -6.27 -7.67 -7.40
N GLU A 213 -7.32 -8.40 -7.03
CA GLU A 213 -7.57 -8.77 -5.64
C GLU A 213 -6.47 -9.71 -5.16
N THR A 214 -6.13 -9.62 -3.88
CA THR A 214 -5.14 -10.51 -3.27
C THR A 214 -5.75 -11.89 -3.03
N GLU A 215 -5.05 -12.93 -3.48
CA GLU A 215 -5.47 -14.31 -3.29
C GLU A 215 -4.39 -15.13 -2.58
N ILE A 216 -4.81 -15.87 -1.55
CA ILE A 216 -3.98 -16.87 -0.85
C ILE A 216 -4.76 -18.18 -0.85
N ASP A 217 -4.17 -19.26 -1.37
CA ASP A 217 -4.79 -20.58 -1.47
C ASP A 217 -6.18 -20.56 -2.15
N GLY A 218 -6.33 -19.73 -3.20
CA GLY A 218 -7.56 -19.57 -3.96
C GLY A 218 -8.67 -18.83 -3.22
N LYS A 219 -8.35 -18.15 -2.11
CA LYS A 219 -9.28 -17.32 -1.36
C LYS A 219 -8.85 -15.85 -1.41
N VAL A 220 -9.80 -14.95 -1.66
CA VAL A 220 -9.57 -13.52 -1.60
C VAL A 220 -9.30 -13.10 -0.16
N VAL A 221 -8.18 -12.39 0.04
CA VAL A 221 -7.81 -11.76 1.31
C VAL A 221 -8.45 -10.38 1.38
N ARG A 222 -9.13 -10.06 2.45
CA ARG A 222 -9.90 -8.83 2.61
C ARG A 222 -9.55 -8.11 3.91
N SER A 223 -9.47 -6.79 3.83
CA SER A 223 -9.51 -5.90 4.99
C SER A 223 -10.96 -5.45 5.26
N PRO A 224 -11.22 -4.77 6.38
CA PRO A 224 -12.52 -4.12 6.61
C PRO A 224 -12.91 -3.05 5.58
N ASP A 225 -11.93 -2.50 4.84
CA ASP A 225 -12.15 -1.47 3.81
C ASP A 225 -12.26 -2.02 2.38
N HIS A 226 -12.11 -3.34 2.22
CA HIS A 226 -12.28 -4.02 0.95
C HIS A 226 -13.70 -3.81 0.40
N HIS A 227 -13.83 -3.54 -0.91
CA HIS A 227 -15.11 -3.20 -1.54
C HIS A 227 -16.21 -4.24 -1.36
N ALA A 228 -15.87 -5.52 -1.21
CA ALA A 228 -16.83 -6.60 -0.97
C ALA A 228 -17.18 -6.83 0.51
N VAL A 229 -16.57 -6.08 1.43
CA VAL A 229 -16.90 -6.13 2.87
C VAL A 229 -17.96 -5.08 3.16
N GLY A 230 -19.20 -5.52 3.25
CA GLY A 230 -20.35 -4.66 3.56
C GLY A 230 -20.75 -4.68 5.02
N THR A 231 -21.60 -3.73 5.40
CA THR A 231 -22.26 -3.77 6.70
C THR A 231 -23.22 -4.98 6.74
N PRO A 232 -23.13 -5.87 7.74
CA PRO A 232 -24.02 -7.01 7.84
C PRO A 232 -25.47 -6.55 8.06
N ALA A 233 -26.43 -7.30 7.56
CA ALA A 233 -27.86 -7.01 7.68
C ALA A 233 -28.36 -7.02 9.14
N THR A 234 -27.62 -7.71 10.02
CA THR A 234 -27.87 -7.73 11.48
C THR A 234 -26.57 -7.39 12.21
N PRO A 235 -26.63 -6.79 13.41
CA PRO A 235 -25.43 -6.56 14.20
C PRO A 235 -24.65 -7.85 14.40
N GLY A 236 -23.36 -7.82 14.08
CA GLY A 236 -22.48 -8.96 14.21
C GLY A 236 -21.06 -8.63 13.73
N PRO A 237 -20.07 -9.50 14.00
CA PRO A 237 -18.71 -9.29 13.57
C PRO A 237 -18.61 -9.36 12.03
N VAL A 238 -17.88 -8.43 11.44
CA VAL A 238 -17.46 -8.49 10.04
C VAL A 238 -16.21 -9.37 9.97
N ARG A 239 -16.22 -10.36 9.08
CA ARG A 239 -15.05 -11.22 8.84
C ARG A 239 -14.13 -10.54 7.86
N PHE A 240 -12.84 -10.53 8.18
CA PHE A 240 -11.75 -10.08 7.34
C PHE A 240 -10.49 -10.91 7.62
N GLU A 241 -9.59 -10.97 6.65
CA GLU A 241 -8.35 -11.75 6.73
C GLU A 241 -7.15 -10.88 7.14
N VAL A 242 -7.21 -9.57 6.91
CA VAL A 242 -6.17 -8.61 7.32
C VAL A 242 -6.83 -7.41 8.00
N ARG A 243 -6.14 -6.79 8.96
CA ARG A 243 -6.66 -5.60 9.65
C ARG A 243 -6.76 -4.41 8.69
N ARG A 244 -7.59 -3.43 9.07
CA ARG A 244 -7.67 -2.12 8.40
C ARG A 244 -6.30 -1.48 8.34
N SER A 245 -5.97 -0.87 7.19
CA SER A 245 -4.68 -0.23 6.94
C SER A 245 -3.51 -1.15 7.32
N ARG A 246 -3.52 -2.38 6.79
CA ARG A 246 -2.48 -3.40 6.95
C ARG A 246 -2.39 -4.29 5.70
N GLY A 247 -2.75 -3.71 4.56
CA GLY A 247 -2.62 -4.32 3.26
C GLY A 247 -1.19 -4.27 2.73
N TYR A 248 -1.00 -3.86 1.47
CA TYR A 248 0.33 -3.81 0.87
C TYR A 248 1.07 -2.53 1.20
N GLU A 249 2.12 -2.65 2.00
CA GLU A 249 3.09 -1.60 2.31
C GLU A 249 4.21 -1.55 1.26
N GLY A 250 4.73 -2.69 0.86
CA GLY A 250 5.86 -2.77 -0.05
C GLY A 250 5.62 -3.69 -1.25
N VAL A 251 6.03 -3.24 -2.44
CA VAL A 251 6.10 -4.06 -3.65
C VAL A 251 7.49 -3.93 -4.25
N ALA A 252 8.12 -5.07 -4.58
CA ALA A 252 9.41 -5.13 -5.24
C ALA A 252 9.33 -5.99 -6.51
N ALA A 253 10.04 -5.62 -7.57
CA ALA A 253 10.16 -6.43 -8.77
C ALA A 253 11.36 -7.35 -8.70
N SER A 254 11.24 -8.55 -9.31
CA SER A 254 12.41 -9.38 -9.60
C SER A 254 13.34 -8.66 -10.61
N PRO A 255 14.66 -8.94 -10.60
CA PRO A 255 15.60 -8.27 -11.50
C PRO A 255 15.27 -8.42 -13.00
N ASP A 256 14.62 -9.51 -13.38
CA ASP A 256 14.18 -9.77 -14.75
C ASP A 256 12.79 -9.18 -15.07
N GLY A 257 12.13 -8.54 -14.09
CA GLY A 257 10.79 -7.97 -14.22
C GLY A 257 9.66 -9.00 -14.38
N ARG A 258 9.95 -10.29 -14.17
CA ARG A 258 8.94 -11.34 -14.33
C ARG A 258 7.96 -11.41 -13.18
N PHE A 259 8.44 -11.18 -11.97
CA PHE A 259 7.64 -11.30 -10.75
C PHE A 259 7.61 -10.01 -9.97
N LEU A 260 6.50 -9.79 -9.28
CA LEU A 260 6.39 -8.82 -8.20
C LEU A 260 6.23 -9.58 -6.89
N TYR A 261 6.83 -9.03 -5.85
CA TYR A 261 6.75 -9.50 -4.48
C TYR A 261 6.06 -8.42 -3.65
N ALA A 262 4.81 -8.67 -3.28
CA ALA A 262 4.00 -7.75 -2.51
C ALA A 262 3.93 -8.19 -1.05
N MET A 263 4.32 -7.31 -0.13
CA MET A 263 4.38 -7.59 1.31
C MET A 263 3.23 -6.91 2.04
N LEU A 264 2.47 -7.70 2.81
CA LEU A 264 1.46 -7.17 3.72
C LEU A 264 2.11 -6.52 4.93
N GLU A 265 1.60 -5.36 5.37
CA GLU A 265 2.05 -4.66 6.59
C GLU A 265 1.60 -5.38 7.86
N GLY A 266 0.47 -6.07 7.79
CA GLY A 266 -0.08 -6.83 8.91
C GLY A 266 -0.11 -8.34 8.70
N PRO A 267 -0.09 -9.13 9.79
CA PRO A 267 -0.30 -10.56 9.71
C PRO A 267 -1.73 -10.87 9.29
N ILE A 268 -1.92 -12.00 8.62
CA ILE A 268 -3.26 -12.49 8.29
C ILE A 268 -3.90 -13.24 9.45
N TYR A 269 -5.23 -13.24 9.45
CA TYR A 269 -6.06 -14.01 10.38
C TYR A 269 -6.51 -15.31 9.71
N ILE A 270 -6.25 -16.42 10.35
CA ILE A 270 -6.58 -17.76 9.87
C ILE A 270 -7.42 -18.51 10.89
N GLY A 271 -8.16 -19.52 10.43
CA GLY A 271 -8.92 -20.40 11.29
C GLY A 271 -10.32 -19.90 11.67
N ASP A 272 -11.00 -20.70 12.52
CA ASP A 272 -12.31 -20.38 13.09
C ASP A 272 -12.34 -20.89 14.54
N PRO A 273 -12.31 -20.01 15.55
CA PRO A 273 -12.27 -18.55 15.46
C PRO A 273 -10.97 -18.03 14.84
N PRO A 274 -11.00 -16.85 14.20
CA PRO A 274 -9.82 -16.28 13.56
C PRO A 274 -8.71 -15.97 14.57
N ALA A 275 -7.50 -16.43 14.27
CA ALA A 275 -6.30 -16.13 15.02
C ALA A 275 -5.20 -15.60 14.10
N VAL A 276 -4.31 -14.77 14.65
CA VAL A 276 -3.15 -14.26 13.90
C VAL A 276 -2.26 -15.41 13.49
N GLU A 277 -1.85 -15.41 12.22
CA GLU A 277 -0.93 -16.41 11.71
C GLU A 277 0.45 -16.31 12.37
N THR A 278 0.97 -17.47 12.76
CA THR A 278 2.30 -17.58 13.38
C THR A 278 3.11 -18.70 12.74
N VAL A 279 4.43 -18.51 12.67
CA VAL A 279 5.41 -19.54 12.31
C VAL A 279 6.41 -19.66 13.46
N GLY A 280 6.52 -20.86 14.04
CA GLY A 280 7.37 -21.09 15.21
C GLY A 280 6.98 -20.23 16.42
N GLY A 281 5.68 -19.92 16.58
CA GLY A 281 5.16 -19.08 17.67
C GLY A 281 5.38 -17.57 17.52
N LYS A 282 5.87 -17.12 16.36
CA LYS A 282 6.07 -15.69 16.05
C LYS A 282 5.08 -15.26 14.96
N GLU A 283 4.48 -14.09 15.13
CA GLU A 283 3.68 -13.45 14.08
C GLU A 283 4.53 -13.22 12.83
N VAL A 284 3.96 -13.46 11.66
CA VAL A 284 4.64 -13.31 10.38
C VAL A 284 3.84 -12.42 9.45
N LEU A 285 4.55 -11.69 8.58
CA LEU A 285 4.00 -10.96 7.46
C LEU A 285 4.16 -11.78 6.19
N ARG A 286 3.15 -11.78 5.35
CA ARG A 286 3.19 -12.51 4.08
C ARG A 286 3.79 -11.66 2.98
N ILE A 287 4.64 -12.31 2.17
CA ILE A 287 5.16 -11.78 0.91
C ILE A 287 4.61 -12.69 -0.19
N LEU A 288 3.81 -12.12 -1.08
CA LEU A 288 3.13 -12.86 -2.15
C LEU A 288 3.81 -12.61 -3.48
N GLU A 289 3.98 -13.68 -4.28
CA GLU A 289 4.54 -13.59 -5.63
C GLU A 289 3.43 -13.46 -6.68
N PHE A 290 3.54 -12.43 -7.53
CA PHE A 290 2.65 -12.18 -8.66
C PHE A 290 3.42 -12.31 -9.97
N ASP A 291 2.95 -13.12 -10.92
CA ASP A 291 3.52 -13.25 -12.27
C ASP A 291 2.98 -12.13 -13.15
N VAL A 292 3.84 -11.19 -13.54
CA VAL A 292 3.52 -10.00 -14.32
C VAL A 292 2.98 -10.34 -15.70
N GLN A 293 3.56 -11.36 -16.35
CA GLN A 293 3.15 -11.78 -17.69
C GLN A 293 1.81 -12.53 -17.65
N ALA A 294 1.67 -13.45 -16.71
CA ALA A 294 0.44 -14.22 -16.53
C ALA A 294 -0.68 -13.41 -15.86
N ARG A 295 -0.35 -12.24 -15.28
CA ARG A 295 -1.27 -11.34 -14.55
C ARG A 295 -2.05 -12.05 -13.46
N LYS A 296 -1.35 -12.84 -12.64
CA LYS A 296 -1.97 -13.62 -11.55
C LYS A 296 -1.00 -13.92 -10.42
N TRP A 297 -1.55 -14.15 -9.24
CA TRP A 297 -0.82 -14.68 -8.10
C TRP A 297 -0.34 -16.10 -8.42
N THR A 298 0.92 -16.42 -8.08
CA THR A 298 1.51 -17.72 -8.37
C THR A 298 1.17 -18.78 -7.33
N GLY A 299 0.64 -18.35 -6.18
CA GLY A 299 0.46 -19.20 -5.00
C GLY A 299 1.74 -19.42 -4.21
N LYS A 300 2.89 -18.92 -4.67
CA LYS A 300 4.11 -18.93 -3.87
C LYS A 300 4.07 -17.81 -2.86
N ILE A 301 4.35 -18.15 -1.61
CA ILE A 301 4.24 -17.25 -0.48
C ILE A 301 5.54 -17.35 0.33
N GLY A 302 6.20 -16.21 0.52
CA GLY A 302 7.22 -16.02 1.54
C GLY A 302 6.62 -15.50 2.84
N SER A 303 7.41 -15.49 3.91
CA SER A 303 7.05 -14.85 5.16
C SER A 303 8.26 -14.26 5.85
N THR A 304 8.06 -13.16 6.57
CA THR A 304 9.06 -12.53 7.41
C THR A 304 8.47 -12.29 8.80
N PRO A 305 9.27 -12.32 9.88
CA PRO A 305 8.77 -11.93 11.21
C PRO A 305 8.21 -10.52 11.21
N SER A 306 7.06 -10.32 11.86
CA SER A 306 6.38 -9.02 11.95
C SER A 306 7.16 -7.95 12.71
N ARG A 307 8.17 -8.35 13.49
CA ARG A 307 9.09 -7.47 14.19
C ARG A 307 10.51 -7.85 13.85
N LEU A 308 11.13 -7.10 12.95
CA LEU A 308 12.58 -7.09 12.83
C LEU A 308 13.14 -6.25 13.97
N PRO A 309 14.19 -6.70 14.69
CA PRO A 309 14.84 -5.87 15.67
C PRO A 309 15.58 -4.73 14.96
N VAL A 310 14.94 -3.57 14.82
CA VAL A 310 15.60 -2.35 14.35
C VAL A 310 16.17 -1.65 15.57
N THR A 311 17.48 -1.75 15.77
CA THR A 311 18.20 -0.94 16.74
C THR A 311 18.69 0.32 16.02
N ILE A 312 18.00 1.43 16.20
CA ILE A 312 18.49 2.76 15.80
C ILE A 312 19.31 3.29 16.96
N SER A 313 20.63 3.25 16.85
CA SER A 313 21.51 3.95 17.78
C SER A 313 21.55 5.41 17.36
N ALA A 314 20.92 6.29 18.13
CA ALA A 314 21.11 7.73 17.97
C ALA A 314 22.56 8.06 18.36
N ILE A 315 23.35 8.53 17.41
CA ILE A 315 24.66 9.14 17.68
C ILE A 315 24.36 10.61 18.02
N SER A 316 24.38 10.93 19.30
CA SER A 316 24.43 12.33 19.74
C SER A 316 25.82 12.90 19.43
N THR A 317 25.87 13.89 18.54
CA THR A 317 27.04 14.79 18.38
C THR A 317 26.90 15.95 19.34
#